data_a7ec592d2544f8f60b81d5f79558486d
#
_entry.id   a7ec592d2544f8f60b81d5f79558486d
#
_cell.length_a   1.000
_cell.length_b   1.000
_cell.length_c   1.000
_cell.angle_alpha   90.00
_cell.angle_beta   90.00
_cell.angle_gamma   90.00
#
_symmetry.space_group_name_H-M   'P 1'
#
loop_
_entity.id
_entity.type
_entity.pdbx_description
1 polymer ?
#
loop_
_entity_poly.entity_id
_entity_poly.type
_entity_poly.pdbx_seq_one_letter_code
_entity_poly.pdbx_strand_id
1 'polypeptide(L)'
;MSRSVFAILLVLVSACGREGRTAATAGAQRLVDLSHEYAADSIFWPTAEGFKLDVVSDGMTPQGYYYAANNFSGAEHGGTHLDAPVHFAKGRMSVEQIPVDQLVGPASVIDVSSKAAGTPDYQLTVAELQAWEQAHGPITGSIVLVRTDYSKRWPDAERYLGTTERGDAAVAKLHFPGIHPDAARWLAERHVKAVGIDTASIDYGQSKLFETHRALYDKNIPGLENLANLDQLPATGATLVALPMKIKGGSGAPLRAIAMLPR
;
A
#
# COMPACT_ATOMS: atom_id res chain seq x y z
N MET A 1 76.91 -47.51 35.50
CA MET A 1 75.61 -47.50 36.19
C MET A 1 74.86 -46.23 35.86
N SER A 2 74.02 -46.31 34.82
CA SER A 2 73.26 -45.13 34.28
C SER A 2 71.79 -45.29 34.72
N ARG A 3 71.30 -44.34 35.44
CA ARG A 3 69.85 -44.22 35.79
C ARG A 3 69.18 -43.30 34.87
N SER A 4 68.35 -43.83 33.96
CA SER A 4 67.44 -43.04 33.09
C SER A 4 66.22 -42.62 33.91
N VAL A 5 65.96 -41.29 33.91
CA VAL A 5 64.77 -40.69 34.49
C VAL A 5 63.77 -40.51 33.37
N PHE A 6 62.63 -41.17 33.40
CA PHE A 6 61.51 -40.98 32.53
C PHE A 6 60.68 -39.76 33.03
N ALA A 7 60.60 -38.72 32.25
CA ALA A 7 59.72 -37.60 32.48
C ALA A 7 58.35 -37.88 31.80
N ILE A 8 57.31 -37.99 32.60
CA ILE A 8 55.91 -38.12 32.10
C ILE A 8 55.40 -36.76 31.86
N LEU A 9 55.14 -36.47 30.55
CA LEU A 9 54.49 -35.23 30.09
C LEU A 9 52.99 -35.39 30.22
N LEU A 10 52.36 -34.67 31.16
CA LEU A 10 50.92 -34.62 31.35
C LEU A 10 50.34 -33.60 30.34
N VAL A 11 49.66 -34.09 29.30
CA VAL A 11 48.91 -33.24 28.37
C VAL A 11 47.54 -32.92 28.97
N LEU A 12 47.37 -31.68 29.43
CA LEU A 12 46.07 -31.13 29.80
C LEU A 12 45.27 -30.81 28.54
N VAL A 13 44.28 -31.65 28.23
CA VAL A 13 43.29 -31.36 27.19
C VAL A 13 42.26 -30.38 27.79
N SER A 14 42.38 -29.09 27.44
CA SER A 14 41.32 -28.12 27.70
C SER A 14 40.12 -28.44 26.84
N ALA A 15 39.06 -28.96 27.43
CA ALA A 15 37.76 -29.07 26.81
C ALA A 15 37.16 -27.66 26.65
N CYS A 16 37.28 -27.11 25.44
CA CYS A 16 36.57 -25.89 25.05
C CYS A 16 35.08 -26.21 24.94
N GLY A 17 34.31 -25.88 25.99
CA GLY A 17 32.85 -25.95 25.98
C GLY A 17 32.32 -25.05 24.87
N ARG A 18 31.83 -25.66 23.76
CA ARG A 18 30.96 -24.97 22.80
C ARG A 18 29.63 -24.69 23.51
N GLU A 19 29.47 -23.50 24.06
CA GLU A 19 28.15 -23.00 24.37
C GLU A 19 27.34 -23.02 23.08
N GLY A 20 26.41 -23.94 23.02
CA GLY A 20 25.41 -23.98 21.93
C GLY A 20 24.58 -22.72 22.00
N ARG A 21 24.95 -21.70 21.18
CA ARG A 21 24.02 -20.62 20.85
C ARG A 21 22.88 -21.32 20.14
N THR A 22 21.80 -21.60 20.84
CA THR A 22 20.50 -21.87 20.26
C THR A 22 20.20 -20.65 19.38
N ALA A 23 20.33 -20.81 18.05
CA ALA A 23 19.79 -19.86 17.11
C ALA A 23 18.29 -19.76 17.44
N ALA A 24 17.88 -18.66 18.06
CA ALA A 24 16.47 -18.34 18.17
C ALA A 24 15.94 -18.43 16.76
N THR A 25 15.00 -19.34 16.51
CA THR A 25 14.23 -19.38 15.27
C THR A 25 13.52 -18.04 15.21
N ALA A 26 14.08 -17.12 14.42
CA ALA A 26 13.46 -15.84 14.15
C ALA A 26 12.08 -16.18 13.58
N GLY A 27 11.02 -15.93 14.36
CA GLY A 27 9.65 -16.16 13.91
C GLY A 27 9.47 -15.53 12.54
N ALA A 28 8.79 -16.22 11.63
CA ALA A 28 8.55 -15.72 10.29
C ALA A 28 7.87 -14.34 10.39
N GLN A 29 8.39 -13.33 9.69
CA GLN A 29 7.79 -12.01 9.64
C GLN A 29 6.38 -12.15 9.02
N ARG A 30 5.35 -11.63 9.69
CA ARG A 30 3.99 -11.69 9.18
C ARG A 30 3.84 -10.66 8.06
N LEU A 31 3.36 -11.11 6.91
CA LEU A 31 3.01 -10.25 5.78
C LEU A 31 1.48 -10.10 5.71
N VAL A 32 1.02 -8.90 5.37
CA VAL A 32 -0.37 -8.60 5.10
C VAL A 32 -0.47 -8.10 3.66
N ASP A 33 -1.32 -8.74 2.85
CA ASP A 33 -1.64 -8.28 1.51
C ASP A 33 -2.65 -7.13 1.61
N LEU A 34 -2.31 -5.99 1.04
CA LEU A 34 -3.12 -4.77 1.08
C LEU A 34 -3.79 -4.49 -0.27
N SER A 35 -3.92 -5.49 -1.12
CA SER A 35 -4.46 -5.33 -2.48
C SER A 35 -5.72 -6.16 -2.68
N HIS A 36 -6.66 -5.59 -3.42
CA HIS A 36 -7.78 -6.33 -4.00
C HIS A 36 -7.34 -7.07 -5.26
N GLU A 37 -8.02 -8.18 -5.58
CA GLU A 37 -7.82 -8.89 -6.84
C GLU A 37 -8.30 -8.04 -8.01
N TYR A 38 -7.61 -8.15 -9.17
CA TYR A 38 -8.09 -7.61 -10.43
C TYR A 38 -8.97 -8.64 -11.13
N ALA A 39 -10.27 -8.33 -11.23
CA ALA A 39 -11.30 -9.17 -11.84
C ALA A 39 -12.27 -8.30 -12.65
N ALA A 40 -13.21 -8.94 -13.33
CA ALA A 40 -14.21 -8.23 -14.14
C ALA A 40 -15.14 -7.30 -13.33
N ASP A 41 -15.30 -7.58 -12.04
CA ASP A 41 -16.06 -6.79 -11.07
C ASP A 41 -15.21 -5.84 -10.23
N SER A 42 -13.91 -5.73 -10.51
CA SER A 42 -13.06 -4.73 -9.85
C SER A 42 -13.59 -3.32 -10.05
N ILE A 43 -13.54 -2.53 -8.98
CA ILE A 43 -14.09 -1.18 -8.98
C ILE A 43 -13.10 -0.22 -9.64
N PHE A 44 -13.61 0.51 -10.62
CA PHE A 44 -12.95 1.58 -11.34
C PHE A 44 -13.77 2.85 -11.26
N TRP A 45 -13.15 4.00 -11.49
CA TRP A 45 -13.87 5.25 -11.58
C TRP A 45 -15.00 5.16 -12.61
N PRO A 46 -16.18 5.79 -12.41
CA PRO A 46 -17.33 5.58 -13.28
C PRO A 46 -17.10 5.86 -14.78
N THR A 47 -16.16 6.73 -15.12
CA THR A 47 -15.82 7.06 -16.51
C THR A 47 -14.65 6.26 -17.08
N ALA A 48 -13.95 5.46 -16.24
CA ALA A 48 -12.77 4.71 -16.67
C ALA A 48 -13.15 3.33 -17.23
N GLU A 49 -12.32 2.77 -18.11
CA GLU A 49 -12.47 1.37 -18.56
C GLU A 49 -12.11 0.41 -17.42
N GLY A 50 -12.96 -0.61 -17.23
CA GLY A 50 -12.71 -1.67 -16.25
C GLY A 50 -11.64 -2.64 -16.72
N PHE A 51 -11.21 -3.52 -15.79
CA PHE A 51 -10.23 -4.58 -16.08
C PHE A 51 -10.83 -5.66 -16.99
N LYS A 52 -10.04 -6.10 -17.96
CA LYS A 52 -10.35 -7.23 -18.85
C LYS A 52 -9.18 -8.19 -18.87
N LEU A 53 -9.48 -9.50 -18.82
CA LEU A 53 -8.53 -10.58 -18.97
C LEU A 53 -8.95 -11.41 -20.18
N ASP A 54 -8.15 -11.39 -21.25
CA ASP A 54 -8.43 -12.10 -22.49
C ASP A 54 -7.58 -13.36 -22.55
N VAL A 55 -8.22 -14.53 -22.56
CA VAL A 55 -7.53 -15.82 -22.66
C VAL A 55 -6.97 -15.99 -24.08
N VAL A 56 -5.65 -16.10 -24.20
CA VAL A 56 -4.93 -16.36 -25.46
C VAL A 56 -4.75 -17.85 -25.66
N SER A 57 -4.41 -18.57 -24.59
CA SER A 57 -4.21 -20.02 -24.60
C SER A 57 -4.52 -20.59 -23.21
N ASP A 58 -5.16 -21.75 -23.18
CA ASP A 58 -5.43 -22.49 -21.95
C ASP A 58 -5.65 -23.98 -22.29
N GLY A 59 -4.60 -24.80 -22.27
CA GLY A 59 -4.69 -26.21 -22.62
C GLY A 59 -3.40 -26.91 -22.94
N MET A 60 -3.53 -28.20 -23.34
CA MET A 60 -2.40 -29.01 -23.78
C MET A 60 -1.98 -28.65 -25.20
N THR A 61 -0.68 -28.41 -25.40
CA THR A 61 -0.12 -28.16 -26.72
C THR A 61 0.01 -29.47 -27.52
N PRO A 62 0.14 -29.37 -28.85
CA PRO A 62 0.43 -30.55 -29.68
C PRO A 62 1.74 -31.30 -29.29
N GLN A 63 2.65 -30.63 -28.59
CA GLN A 63 3.92 -31.19 -28.11
C GLN A 63 3.78 -31.89 -26.75
N GLY A 64 2.57 -31.93 -26.15
CA GLY A 64 2.27 -32.68 -24.94
C GLY A 64 2.57 -31.96 -23.61
N TYR A 65 2.72 -30.64 -23.60
CA TYR A 65 2.79 -29.83 -22.36
C TYR A 65 1.61 -28.86 -22.25
N TYR A 66 1.24 -28.51 -21.03
CA TYR A 66 0.21 -27.49 -20.76
C TYR A 66 0.78 -26.08 -20.96
N TYR A 67 -0.01 -25.19 -21.57
CA TYR A 67 0.32 -23.79 -21.74
C TYR A 67 -0.90 -22.91 -21.47
N ALA A 68 -0.74 -21.90 -20.60
CA ALA A 68 -1.73 -20.87 -20.37
C ALA A 68 -1.10 -19.49 -20.55
N ALA A 69 -1.78 -18.62 -21.28
CA ALA A 69 -1.37 -17.23 -21.51
C ALA A 69 -2.60 -16.34 -21.69
N ASN A 70 -2.52 -15.14 -21.13
CA ASN A 70 -3.59 -14.16 -21.21
C ASN A 70 -3.02 -12.79 -21.57
N ASN A 71 -3.85 -11.96 -22.22
CA ASN A 71 -3.66 -10.53 -22.28
C ASN A 71 -4.55 -9.86 -21.22
N PHE A 72 -4.20 -8.66 -20.77
CA PHE A 72 -5.08 -7.85 -19.96
C PHE A 72 -5.08 -6.40 -20.43
N SER A 73 -6.18 -5.67 -20.13
CA SER A 73 -6.32 -4.24 -20.39
C SER A 73 -7.21 -3.60 -19.31
N GLY A 74 -7.11 -2.29 -19.17
CA GLY A 74 -7.87 -1.49 -18.23
C GLY A 74 -7.25 -0.11 -18.06
N ALA A 75 -7.93 0.79 -17.36
CA ALA A 75 -7.38 2.10 -17.00
C ALA A 75 -6.25 1.93 -15.96
N GLU A 76 -5.32 2.88 -15.91
CA GLU A 76 -4.24 2.92 -14.90
C GLU A 76 -4.79 3.09 -13.48
N HIS A 77 -5.94 3.79 -13.36
CA HIS A 77 -6.60 4.15 -12.11
C HIS A 77 -7.83 3.28 -11.86
N GLY A 78 -7.69 2.30 -11.01
CA GLY A 78 -8.74 1.37 -10.62
C GLY A 78 -8.17 0.10 -10.01
N GLY A 79 -8.99 -0.66 -9.28
CA GLY A 79 -8.44 -1.67 -8.39
C GLY A 79 -7.47 -1.06 -7.38
N THR A 80 -6.66 -1.84 -6.71
CA THR A 80 -5.58 -1.30 -5.88
C THR A 80 -4.47 -0.75 -6.76
N HIS A 81 -4.24 0.56 -6.71
CA HIS A 81 -3.31 1.25 -7.61
C HIS A 81 -2.55 2.38 -6.92
N LEU A 82 -1.54 2.90 -7.61
CA LEU A 82 -0.82 4.12 -7.25
C LEU A 82 -1.13 5.20 -8.28
N ASP A 83 -1.42 6.39 -7.78
CA ASP A 83 -1.43 7.62 -8.55
C ASP A 83 -0.07 8.29 -8.53
N ALA A 84 0.51 8.51 -9.70
CA ALA A 84 1.72 9.29 -9.81
C ALA A 84 1.39 10.80 -9.74
N PRO A 85 2.31 11.64 -9.22
CA PRO A 85 2.09 13.09 -9.09
C PRO A 85 1.63 13.79 -10.37
N VAL A 86 2.09 13.34 -11.54
CA VAL A 86 1.70 13.91 -12.85
C VAL A 86 0.20 13.82 -13.12
N HIS A 87 -0.52 12.92 -12.42
CA HIS A 87 -1.96 12.72 -12.60
C HIS A 87 -2.76 14.03 -12.41
N PHE A 88 -2.48 14.80 -11.36
CA PHE A 88 -3.12 16.09 -11.10
C PHE A 88 -2.14 17.29 -11.04
N ALA A 89 -0.84 17.07 -11.26
CA ALA A 89 0.16 18.13 -11.22
C ALA A 89 1.08 18.08 -12.45
N LYS A 90 0.79 18.93 -13.46
CA LYS A 90 1.55 18.98 -14.72
C LYS A 90 3.05 19.17 -14.47
N GLY A 91 3.86 18.31 -15.08
CA GLY A 91 5.33 18.38 -15.02
C GLY A 91 5.91 17.78 -13.74
N ARG A 92 5.11 17.14 -12.89
CA ARG A 92 5.55 16.34 -11.76
C ARG A 92 5.90 14.92 -12.21
N MET A 93 6.39 14.08 -11.28
CA MET A 93 6.86 12.73 -11.58
C MET A 93 5.75 11.85 -12.15
N SER A 94 6.03 11.17 -13.25
CA SER A 94 5.29 10.00 -13.73
C SER A 94 5.71 8.75 -12.94
N VAL A 95 4.96 7.65 -13.07
CA VAL A 95 5.10 6.47 -12.20
C VAL A 95 6.50 5.87 -12.22
N GLU A 96 7.17 5.83 -13.38
CA GLU A 96 8.53 5.28 -13.51
C GLU A 96 9.62 6.18 -12.91
N GLN A 97 9.29 7.44 -12.65
CA GLN A 97 10.21 8.44 -12.09
C GLN A 97 10.19 8.48 -10.56
N ILE A 98 9.18 7.87 -9.93
CA ILE A 98 9.08 7.85 -8.48
C ILE A 98 10.22 7.00 -7.90
N PRO A 99 11.06 7.56 -7.00
CA PRO A 99 12.15 6.82 -6.38
C PRO A 99 11.63 5.63 -5.55
N VAL A 100 12.32 4.49 -5.62
CA VAL A 100 11.91 3.26 -4.90
C VAL A 100 11.87 3.45 -3.39
N ASP A 101 12.77 4.24 -2.83
CA ASP A 101 12.80 4.57 -1.40
C ASP A 101 11.58 5.40 -0.94
N GLN A 102 10.86 6.04 -1.87
CA GLN A 102 9.58 6.70 -1.59
C GLN A 102 8.42 5.69 -1.51
N LEU A 103 8.56 4.55 -2.19
CA LEU A 103 7.55 3.47 -2.28
C LEU A 103 7.72 2.37 -1.22
N VAL A 104 8.79 2.45 -0.44
CA VAL A 104 9.09 1.51 0.64
C VAL A 104 9.45 2.29 1.91
N GLY A 105 8.81 1.96 3.03
CA GLY A 105 9.10 2.67 4.27
C GLY A 105 8.16 2.36 5.43
N PRO A 106 8.39 2.96 6.58
CA PRO A 106 7.52 2.80 7.74
C PRO A 106 6.10 3.28 7.41
N ALA A 107 5.10 2.50 7.85
CA ALA A 107 3.69 2.85 7.71
C ALA A 107 3.18 3.53 8.99
N SER A 108 2.44 4.63 8.81
CA SER A 108 1.67 5.31 9.85
C SER A 108 0.18 5.14 9.53
N VAL A 109 -0.53 4.34 10.32
CA VAL A 109 -1.96 4.02 10.07
C VAL A 109 -2.85 4.93 10.92
N ILE A 110 -3.64 5.77 10.24
CA ILE A 110 -4.60 6.68 10.85
C ILE A 110 -5.99 6.04 10.76
N ASP A 111 -6.50 5.56 11.88
CA ASP A 111 -7.82 4.90 11.94
C ASP A 111 -8.94 5.92 12.18
N VAL A 112 -9.76 6.15 11.18
CA VAL A 112 -10.97 6.98 11.24
C VAL A 112 -12.24 6.16 10.95
N SER A 113 -12.14 4.83 10.96
CA SER A 113 -13.22 3.92 10.56
C SER A 113 -14.51 4.13 11.34
N SER A 114 -14.42 4.38 12.66
CA SER A 114 -15.59 4.64 13.51
C SER A 114 -16.33 5.93 13.14
N LYS A 115 -15.63 6.95 12.64
CA LYS A 115 -16.22 8.23 12.21
C LYS A 115 -16.76 8.11 10.78
N ALA A 116 -16.04 7.44 9.91
CA ALA A 116 -16.44 7.18 8.54
C ALA A 116 -17.70 6.28 8.44
N ALA A 117 -17.90 5.37 9.39
CA ALA A 117 -19.04 4.44 9.39
C ALA A 117 -20.40 5.15 9.36
N GLY A 118 -20.53 6.29 10.03
CA GLY A 118 -21.77 7.07 10.10
C GLY A 118 -21.84 8.26 9.14
N THR A 119 -20.78 8.54 8.39
CA THR A 119 -20.65 9.73 7.54
C THR A 119 -19.99 9.33 6.21
N PRO A 120 -20.76 9.02 5.16
CA PRO A 120 -20.19 8.57 3.88
C PRO A 120 -19.16 9.53 3.28
N ASP A 121 -19.36 10.84 3.41
CA ASP A 121 -18.45 11.86 2.90
C ASP A 121 -17.48 12.41 3.97
N TYR A 122 -17.11 11.56 4.92
CA TYR A 122 -16.17 11.90 5.98
C TYR A 122 -14.80 12.31 5.40
N GLN A 123 -14.18 13.31 5.99
CA GLN A 123 -12.85 13.77 5.59
C GLN A 123 -11.91 13.81 6.80
N LEU A 124 -10.78 13.10 6.71
CA LEU A 124 -9.72 13.16 7.71
C LEU A 124 -9.22 14.60 7.88
N THR A 125 -9.16 15.07 9.12
CA THR A 125 -8.82 16.44 9.47
C THR A 125 -7.40 16.61 10.01
N VAL A 126 -6.88 17.85 10.01
CA VAL A 126 -5.60 18.19 10.64
C VAL A 126 -5.59 17.86 12.13
N ALA A 127 -6.69 18.11 12.84
CA ALA A 127 -6.77 17.84 14.28
C ALA A 127 -6.57 16.35 14.61
N GLU A 128 -7.05 15.46 13.75
CA GLU A 128 -6.86 14.01 13.92
C GLU A 128 -5.42 13.58 13.64
N LEU A 129 -4.79 14.16 12.63
CA LEU A 129 -3.38 13.94 12.35
C LEU A 129 -2.49 14.41 13.51
N GLN A 130 -2.79 15.58 14.08
CA GLN A 130 -2.09 16.10 15.25
C GLN A 130 -2.30 15.23 16.49
N ALA A 131 -3.52 14.77 16.74
CA ALA A 131 -3.81 13.85 17.83
C ALA A 131 -3.07 12.52 17.65
N TRP A 132 -2.98 12.02 16.42
CA TRP A 132 -2.22 10.82 16.09
C TRP A 132 -0.71 11.02 16.36
N GLU A 133 -0.11 12.13 15.93
CA GLU A 133 1.32 12.44 16.22
C GLU A 133 1.60 12.53 17.72
N GLN A 134 0.68 13.11 18.49
CA GLN A 134 0.82 13.18 19.96
C GLN A 134 0.85 11.80 20.61
N ALA A 135 0.07 10.85 20.09
CA ALA A 135 -0.04 9.51 20.63
C ALA A 135 1.08 8.55 20.18
N HIS A 136 1.59 8.73 18.96
CA HIS A 136 2.43 7.74 18.29
C HIS A 136 3.79 8.26 17.82
N GLY A 137 4.05 9.54 17.93
CA GLY A 137 5.29 10.18 17.46
C GLY A 137 5.19 10.75 16.04
N PRO A 138 6.28 11.33 15.51
CA PRO A 138 6.25 12.08 14.27
C PRO A 138 5.94 11.20 13.05
N ILE A 139 5.10 11.75 12.16
CA ILE A 139 4.68 11.11 10.91
C ILE A 139 5.68 11.31 9.76
N THR A 140 6.64 12.19 9.95
CA THR A 140 7.64 12.58 8.95
C THR A 140 8.39 11.38 8.38
N GLY A 141 8.52 11.32 7.05
CA GLY A 141 9.25 10.26 6.34
C GLY A 141 8.55 8.90 6.32
N SER A 142 7.31 8.81 6.82
CA SER A 142 6.50 7.61 6.71
C SER A 142 5.60 7.61 5.47
N ILE A 143 5.03 6.46 5.15
CA ILE A 143 3.88 6.32 4.26
C ILE A 143 2.63 6.32 5.14
N VAL A 144 1.76 7.31 4.94
CA VAL A 144 0.55 7.50 5.73
C VAL A 144 -0.59 6.70 5.13
N LEU A 145 -1.23 5.86 5.93
CA LEU A 145 -2.36 5.02 5.50
C LEU A 145 -3.61 5.42 6.28
N VAL A 146 -4.64 5.87 5.57
CA VAL A 146 -5.93 6.26 6.17
C VAL A 146 -6.89 5.08 6.09
N ARG A 147 -7.26 4.54 7.25
CA ARG A 147 -8.20 3.45 7.38
C ARG A 147 -9.61 3.98 7.60
N THR A 148 -10.52 3.67 6.69
CA THR A 148 -11.95 4.01 6.79
C THR A 148 -12.87 2.79 6.93
N ASP A 149 -12.32 1.56 6.74
CA ASP A 149 -13.04 0.29 6.64
C ASP A 149 -13.94 0.18 5.39
N TYR A 150 -13.82 1.09 4.42
CA TYR A 150 -14.57 1.00 3.17
C TYR A 150 -14.13 -0.21 2.32
N SER A 151 -12.87 -0.63 2.40
CA SER A 151 -12.38 -1.84 1.73
C SER A 151 -13.23 -3.10 2.03
N LYS A 152 -13.90 -3.16 3.19
CA LYS A 152 -14.82 -4.25 3.58
C LYS A 152 -16.10 -4.30 2.74
N ARG A 153 -16.35 -3.29 1.92
CA ARG A 153 -17.50 -3.20 1.01
C ARG A 153 -17.17 -3.69 -0.40
N TRP A 154 -15.86 -3.88 -0.69
CA TRP A 154 -15.38 -4.38 -1.97
C TRP A 154 -15.87 -5.82 -2.24
N PRO A 155 -16.28 -6.20 -3.48
CA PRO A 155 -16.37 -5.39 -4.71
C PRO A 155 -17.78 -4.83 -4.96
N ASP A 156 -18.63 -4.65 -3.95
CA ASP A 156 -19.99 -4.09 -4.08
C ASP A 156 -19.92 -2.59 -4.39
N ALA A 157 -20.04 -2.23 -5.67
CA ALA A 157 -19.87 -0.85 -6.12
C ALA A 157 -20.93 0.11 -5.51
N GLU A 158 -22.16 -0.33 -5.26
CA GLU A 158 -23.19 0.51 -4.63
C GLU A 158 -22.80 0.87 -3.20
N ARG A 159 -22.34 -0.10 -2.44
CA ARG A 159 -21.90 0.14 -1.05
C ARG A 159 -20.57 0.87 -0.97
N TYR A 160 -19.67 0.65 -1.92
CA TYR A 160 -18.31 1.20 -1.93
C TYR A 160 -18.24 2.60 -2.51
N LEU A 161 -18.91 2.85 -3.64
CA LEU A 161 -18.90 4.14 -4.35
C LEU A 161 -20.15 4.99 -4.07
N GLY A 162 -21.24 4.39 -3.59
CA GLY A 162 -22.57 5.03 -3.49
C GLY A 162 -23.41 4.87 -4.75
N THR A 163 -22.89 4.26 -5.82
CA THR A 163 -23.60 4.03 -7.08
C THR A 163 -22.99 2.88 -7.88
N THR A 164 -23.83 2.17 -8.64
CA THR A 164 -23.41 1.21 -9.68
C THR A 164 -23.40 1.82 -11.07
N GLU A 165 -23.86 3.05 -11.22
CA GLU A 165 -23.93 3.72 -12.51
C GLU A 165 -22.55 4.02 -13.09
N ARG A 166 -22.50 4.14 -14.42
CA ARG A 166 -21.27 4.46 -15.17
C ARG A 166 -21.47 5.76 -15.95
N GLY A 167 -20.36 6.38 -16.36
CA GLY A 167 -20.32 7.61 -17.11
C GLY A 167 -20.35 8.87 -16.25
N ASP A 168 -20.33 10.04 -16.89
CA ASP A 168 -20.14 11.34 -16.23
C ASP A 168 -21.22 11.67 -15.18
N ALA A 169 -22.47 11.28 -15.43
CA ALA A 169 -23.57 11.51 -14.50
C ALA A 169 -23.42 10.74 -13.18
N ALA A 170 -22.73 9.61 -13.21
CA ALA A 170 -22.48 8.80 -12.02
C ALA A 170 -21.46 9.43 -11.06
N VAL A 171 -20.54 10.26 -11.57
CA VAL A 171 -19.54 10.95 -10.73
C VAL A 171 -20.21 11.86 -9.68
N ALA A 172 -21.35 12.47 -9.99
CA ALA A 172 -22.09 13.30 -9.03
C ALA A 172 -22.77 12.49 -7.91
N LYS A 173 -22.83 11.15 -8.04
CA LYS A 173 -23.46 10.23 -7.08
C LYS A 173 -22.45 9.49 -6.18
N LEU A 174 -21.16 9.81 -6.32
CA LEU A 174 -20.13 9.17 -5.52
C LEU A 174 -20.18 9.63 -4.06
N HIS A 175 -20.19 8.69 -3.14
CA HIS A 175 -20.21 8.94 -1.70
C HIS A 175 -19.26 7.96 -0.98
N PHE A 176 -18.08 8.43 -0.64
CA PHE A 176 -17.08 7.70 0.15
C PHE A 176 -16.14 8.68 0.86
N PRO A 177 -15.51 8.26 2.00
CA PRO A 177 -14.60 9.09 2.75
C PRO A 177 -13.33 9.45 1.98
N GLY A 178 -12.71 10.56 2.37
CA GLY A 178 -11.42 11.01 1.86
C GLY A 178 -10.62 11.80 2.89
N ILE A 179 -9.70 12.59 2.39
CA ILE A 179 -8.79 13.43 3.17
C ILE A 179 -9.14 14.88 2.89
N HIS A 180 -9.28 15.70 3.96
CA HIS A 180 -9.53 17.13 3.79
C HIS A 180 -8.30 17.81 3.15
N PRO A 181 -8.48 18.78 2.25
CA PRO A 181 -7.36 19.48 1.60
C PRO A 181 -6.35 20.12 2.58
N ASP A 182 -6.82 20.63 3.74
CA ASP A 182 -5.90 21.14 4.75
C ASP A 182 -5.06 20.04 5.39
N ALA A 183 -5.63 18.85 5.60
CA ALA A 183 -4.90 17.70 6.08
C ALA A 183 -3.85 17.23 5.04
N ALA A 184 -4.17 17.27 3.76
CA ALA A 184 -3.22 16.99 2.68
C ALA A 184 -2.05 17.99 2.66
N ARG A 185 -2.33 19.28 2.79
CA ARG A 185 -1.29 20.33 2.91
C ARG A 185 -0.39 20.10 4.13
N TRP A 186 -1.02 19.81 5.27
CA TRP A 186 -0.31 19.51 6.51
C TRP A 186 0.62 18.29 6.38
N LEU A 187 0.17 17.19 5.72
CA LEU A 187 1.00 16.03 5.41
C LEU A 187 2.17 16.36 4.47
N ALA A 188 1.91 17.18 3.45
CA ALA A 188 2.94 17.62 2.51
C ALA A 188 4.06 18.41 3.20
N GLU A 189 3.73 19.29 4.15
CA GLU A 189 4.70 20.04 4.96
C GLU A 189 5.56 19.14 5.86
N ARG A 190 5.09 17.94 6.18
CA ARG A 190 5.81 16.93 6.99
C ARG A 190 6.65 15.97 6.18
N HIS A 191 6.73 16.18 4.87
CA HIS A 191 7.56 15.37 3.98
C HIS A 191 7.27 13.87 4.11
N VAL A 192 5.98 13.50 4.13
CA VAL A 192 5.58 12.09 4.04
C VAL A 192 5.97 11.52 2.68
N LYS A 193 6.26 10.22 2.61
CA LYS A 193 6.70 9.55 1.38
C LYS A 193 5.57 9.36 0.38
N ALA A 194 4.42 8.91 0.87
CA ALA A 194 3.19 8.68 0.10
C ALA A 194 1.99 8.74 1.05
N VAL A 195 0.80 8.87 0.50
CA VAL A 195 -0.45 8.82 1.26
C VAL A 195 -1.36 7.77 0.65
N GLY A 196 -1.88 6.85 1.45
CA GLY A 196 -2.78 5.78 1.01
C GLY A 196 -4.12 5.81 1.74
N ILE A 197 -5.15 5.25 1.11
CA ILE A 197 -6.50 5.14 1.65
C ILE A 197 -7.20 3.86 1.14
N ASP A 198 -8.17 3.36 1.89
CA ASP A 198 -8.98 2.20 1.51
C ASP A 198 -10.31 2.59 0.84
N THR A 199 -10.32 3.71 0.11
CA THR A 199 -11.42 4.20 -0.73
C THR A 199 -10.98 4.38 -2.18
N ALA A 200 -11.94 4.69 -3.07
CA ALA A 200 -11.69 4.85 -4.51
C ALA A 200 -10.92 6.13 -4.87
N SER A 201 -10.72 7.03 -3.92
CA SER A 201 -9.96 8.27 -4.10
C SER A 201 -9.46 8.79 -2.76
N ILE A 202 -8.27 9.45 -2.77
CA ILE A 202 -7.79 10.22 -1.60
C ILE A 202 -8.63 11.48 -1.34
N ASP A 203 -9.29 12.05 -2.35
CA ASP A 203 -10.39 13.00 -2.15
C ASP A 203 -11.67 12.26 -1.79
N TYR A 204 -12.59 12.89 -1.06
CA TYR A 204 -13.89 12.30 -0.75
C TYR A 204 -14.80 12.29 -2.00
N GLY A 205 -15.84 11.43 -2.02
CA GLY A 205 -16.66 11.15 -3.20
C GLY A 205 -17.29 12.36 -3.86
N GLN A 206 -17.66 13.40 -3.10
CA GLN A 206 -18.27 14.63 -3.62
C GLN A 206 -17.26 15.74 -4.00
N SER A 207 -15.95 15.44 -3.97
CA SER A 207 -14.92 16.39 -4.40
C SER A 207 -15.08 16.74 -5.88
N LYS A 208 -15.09 18.03 -6.20
CA LYS A 208 -15.17 18.54 -7.59
C LYS A 208 -13.87 19.14 -8.09
N LEU A 209 -12.97 19.49 -7.20
CA LEU A 209 -11.73 20.19 -7.51
C LEU A 209 -10.48 19.36 -7.27
N PHE A 210 -10.62 18.16 -6.71
CA PHE A 210 -9.52 17.25 -6.40
C PHE A 210 -8.38 17.94 -5.66
N GLU A 211 -8.73 18.72 -4.63
CA GLU A 211 -7.77 19.59 -3.94
C GLU A 211 -6.76 18.80 -3.11
N THR A 212 -7.15 17.64 -2.59
CA THR A 212 -6.26 16.72 -1.85
C THR A 212 -5.18 16.17 -2.78
N HIS A 213 -5.57 15.66 -3.96
CA HIS A 213 -4.63 15.22 -4.98
C HIS A 213 -3.66 16.35 -5.35
N ARG A 214 -4.19 17.50 -5.72
CA ARG A 214 -3.40 18.64 -6.16
C ARG A 214 -2.40 19.11 -5.10
N ALA A 215 -2.80 19.13 -3.81
CA ALA A 215 -1.94 19.53 -2.70
C ALA A 215 -0.73 18.58 -2.51
N LEU A 216 -0.96 17.27 -2.59
CA LEU A 216 0.08 16.25 -2.44
C LEU A 216 0.95 16.14 -3.70
N TYR A 217 0.32 16.08 -4.87
CA TYR A 217 1.04 15.80 -6.13
C TYR A 217 1.90 16.98 -6.56
N ASP A 218 1.52 18.23 -6.23
CA ASP A 218 2.40 19.39 -6.41
C ASP A 218 3.72 19.26 -5.61
N LYS A 219 3.76 18.45 -4.58
CA LYS A 219 4.95 18.15 -3.78
C LYS A 219 5.62 16.81 -4.13
N ASN A 220 5.22 16.19 -5.26
CA ASN A 220 5.66 14.87 -5.67
C ASN A 220 5.41 13.77 -4.61
N ILE A 221 4.31 13.86 -3.86
CA ILE A 221 3.86 12.84 -2.92
C ILE A 221 2.77 12.02 -3.61
N PRO A 222 3.01 10.74 -3.99
CA PRO A 222 2.04 9.91 -4.69
C PRO A 222 0.91 9.46 -3.77
N GLY A 223 -0.24 9.09 -4.39
CA GLY A 223 -1.41 8.50 -3.74
C GLY A 223 -1.46 6.99 -3.91
N LEU A 224 -2.01 6.27 -2.94
CA LEU A 224 -2.35 4.86 -3.02
C LEU A 224 -3.85 4.72 -2.76
N GLU A 225 -4.58 4.11 -3.67
CA GLU A 225 -6.04 4.03 -3.58
C GLU A 225 -6.55 2.60 -3.62
N ASN A 226 -7.77 2.39 -3.13
CA ASN A 226 -8.37 1.07 -3.01
C ASN A 226 -7.49 0.07 -2.25
N LEU A 227 -6.86 0.49 -1.14
CA LEU A 227 -6.10 -0.42 -0.29
C LEU A 227 -7.04 -1.36 0.46
N ALA A 228 -6.58 -2.58 0.74
CA ALA A 228 -7.30 -3.60 1.49
C ALA A 228 -6.67 -3.84 2.87
N ASN A 229 -7.42 -4.48 3.78
CA ASN A 229 -6.89 -5.06 5.02
C ASN A 229 -6.11 -4.10 5.95
N LEU A 230 -6.36 -2.79 5.88
CA LEU A 230 -5.71 -1.82 6.77
C LEU A 230 -6.04 -2.07 8.25
N ASP A 231 -7.15 -2.74 8.56
CA ASP A 231 -7.56 -3.15 9.91
C ASP A 231 -6.65 -4.20 10.54
N GLN A 232 -5.80 -4.86 9.74
CA GLN A 232 -4.81 -5.82 10.23
C GLN A 232 -3.48 -5.18 10.63
N LEU A 233 -3.32 -3.87 10.41
CA LEU A 233 -2.07 -3.15 10.68
C LEU A 233 -2.12 -2.44 12.03
N PRO A 234 -1.01 -2.42 12.79
CA PRO A 234 -0.86 -1.55 13.94
C PRO A 234 -0.73 -0.08 13.50
N ALA A 235 -0.98 0.86 14.40
CA ALA A 235 -0.81 2.30 14.14
C ALA A 235 0.60 2.65 13.64
N THR A 236 1.62 1.96 14.16
CA THR A 236 3.03 2.14 13.79
C THR A 236 3.77 0.80 13.78
N GLY A 237 5.00 0.78 13.24
CA GLY A 237 5.90 -0.38 13.29
C GLY A 237 5.80 -1.32 12.08
N ALA A 238 4.77 -1.23 11.26
CA ALA A 238 4.73 -1.93 9.98
C ALA A 238 5.64 -1.23 8.94
N THR A 239 6.20 -2.01 8.01
CA THR A 239 6.87 -1.48 6.81
C THR A 239 5.99 -1.77 5.60
N LEU A 240 5.64 -0.73 4.86
CA LEU A 240 4.92 -0.84 3.59
C LEU A 240 5.89 -1.04 2.43
N VAL A 241 5.51 -1.90 1.48
CA VAL A 241 6.09 -2.04 0.14
C VAL A 241 4.95 -1.88 -0.86
N ALA A 242 4.98 -0.81 -1.68
CA ALA A 242 3.92 -0.43 -2.61
C ALA A 242 4.53 -0.13 -3.99
N LEU A 243 4.88 -1.18 -4.74
CA LEU A 243 5.60 -1.06 -6.00
C LEU A 243 4.64 -1.22 -7.19
N PRO A 244 4.30 -0.12 -7.92
CA PRO A 244 3.43 -0.18 -9.08
C PRO A 244 4.13 -0.78 -10.31
N MET A 245 3.35 -1.15 -11.32
CA MET A 245 3.89 -1.40 -12.65
C MET A 245 4.66 -0.16 -13.13
N LYS A 246 5.91 -0.36 -13.57
CA LYS A 246 6.79 0.75 -13.98
C LYS A 246 6.50 1.22 -15.40
N ILE A 247 5.31 1.79 -15.62
CA ILE A 247 4.84 2.28 -16.92
C ILE A 247 5.53 3.60 -17.26
N LYS A 248 6.26 3.66 -18.37
CA LYS A 248 6.94 4.88 -18.80
C LYS A 248 5.93 5.94 -19.23
N GLY A 249 5.95 7.09 -18.53
CA GLY A 249 5.02 8.19 -18.77
C GLY A 249 3.63 7.96 -18.17
N GLY A 250 3.42 6.88 -17.40
CA GLY A 250 2.15 6.57 -16.75
C GLY A 250 1.77 7.60 -15.70
N SER A 251 0.48 7.94 -15.66
CA SER A 251 -0.10 8.81 -14.63
C SER A 251 -0.42 8.06 -13.34
N GLY A 252 -0.46 6.75 -13.41
CA GLY A 252 -0.66 5.80 -12.32
C GLY A 252 -0.37 4.38 -12.79
N ALA A 253 -0.52 3.41 -11.91
CA ALA A 253 -0.42 2.01 -12.28
C ALA A 253 -1.00 1.07 -11.21
N PRO A 254 -1.52 -0.10 -11.65
CA PRO A 254 -1.82 -1.21 -10.75
C PRO A 254 -0.61 -1.59 -9.91
N LEU A 255 -0.86 -2.00 -8.66
CA LEU A 255 0.19 -2.49 -7.76
C LEU A 255 -0.30 -3.64 -6.89
N ARG A 256 0.65 -4.39 -6.33
CA ARG A 256 0.41 -5.22 -5.17
C ARG A 256 1.14 -4.62 -3.96
N ALA A 257 0.38 -4.00 -3.07
CA ALA A 257 0.90 -3.48 -1.81
C ALA A 257 0.94 -4.58 -0.76
N ILE A 258 2.03 -4.64 0.00
CA ILE A 258 2.16 -5.53 1.16
C ILE A 258 2.69 -4.77 2.36
N ALA A 259 2.23 -5.12 3.55
CA ALA A 259 2.81 -4.67 4.80
C ALA A 259 3.56 -5.80 5.49
N MET A 260 4.77 -5.50 5.94
CA MET A 260 5.58 -6.36 6.79
C MET A 260 5.39 -5.90 8.25
N LEU A 261 4.80 -6.76 9.08
CA LEU A 261 4.55 -6.42 10.48
C LEU A 261 5.80 -6.60 11.34
N PRO A 262 5.93 -5.85 12.45
CA PRO A 262 6.99 -6.05 13.41
C PRO A 262 6.93 -7.48 13.98
N ARG A 263 8.09 -7.98 14.40
CA ARG A 263 8.22 -9.30 15.07
C ARG A 263 7.75 -9.24 16.49
#